data_20d13dfff1c7c0865587104bbe6cbe0e
#
_entry.id   20d13dfff1c7c0865587104bbe6cbe0e
#
_cell.length_a   1.000
_cell.length_b   1.000
_cell.length_c   1.000
_cell.angle_alpha   90.00
_cell.angle_beta   90.00
_cell.angle_gamma   90.00
#
_symmetry.space_group_name_H-M   'P 1'
#
loop_
_entity.id
_entity.type
_entity.pdbx_description
1 polymer ?
#
loop_
_entity_poly.entity_id
_entity_poly.type
_entity_poly.pdbx_seq_one_letter_code
_entity_poly.pdbx_strand_id
1 'polypeptide(L)'
;MIFSAVRVSILGFLFTYSACAATLQVGSQRTLKLPSEAAKLAKDGDVVTIDAGVYPGDVAIWPQQRLILRGLGQRVHLDSEGKSAENKAIWVLKGNDITVENIEFSGATASTLNGAGIRFEGTHLTIRHCHFHHNQMGLLTGVNLLSDILIENSEFNDNTVDYQRYGKLGHNIYIGNIRHFTLRNSYIHDASTGHNVKSRAQENYLLYNRISDEHNGSSYLVDLPDGGQAYLIGNLFHQSANAENAAMLAFAAEHHQTEPSQQLYVVNNTFVNDYRGGSFLNNHSIATAVLINNLLLGQATVIVGPNLQKHNLMNVDARLKYPATFDYRLLPASAAIDQGMDPGLAANGFKLRPEFQYRHPLGGEVRPRQGAIDVGAYELSGK
;
A
#
# COMPACT_ATOMS: atom_id res chain seq x y z
N MET A 1 -46.34 -49.41 -47.40
CA MET A 1 -46.51 -48.87 -46.02
C MET A 1 -45.31 -48.07 -45.67
N ILE A 2 -45.42 -46.72 -45.64
CA ILE A 2 -44.34 -45.82 -45.33
C ILE A 2 -44.57 -45.31 -43.91
N PHE A 3 -43.70 -45.64 -42.97
CA PHE A 3 -43.75 -45.17 -41.61
C PHE A 3 -42.99 -43.83 -41.52
N SER A 4 -43.71 -42.72 -41.26
CA SER A 4 -43.15 -41.40 -41.02
C SER A 4 -42.80 -41.30 -39.53
N ALA A 5 -41.52 -41.08 -39.18
CA ALA A 5 -41.07 -40.86 -37.82
C ALA A 5 -41.16 -39.36 -37.47
N VAL A 6 -42.00 -38.99 -36.53
CA VAL A 6 -42.09 -37.66 -35.99
C VAL A 6 -40.92 -37.46 -34.98
N ARG A 7 -40.02 -36.51 -35.27
CA ARG A 7 -39.00 -36.05 -34.33
C ARG A 7 -39.57 -34.96 -33.46
N VAL A 8 -39.76 -35.22 -32.19
CA VAL A 8 -40.06 -34.20 -31.16
C VAL A 8 -38.78 -33.55 -30.70
N SER A 9 -38.52 -32.33 -31.06
CA SER A 9 -37.41 -31.51 -30.55
C SER A 9 -37.83 -30.88 -29.22
N ILE A 10 -37.28 -31.30 -28.13
CA ILE A 10 -37.42 -30.64 -26.81
C ILE A 10 -36.47 -29.47 -26.75
N LEU A 11 -37.01 -28.24 -26.84
CA LEU A 11 -36.29 -27.00 -26.65
C LEU A 11 -36.14 -26.77 -25.15
N GLY A 12 -35.00 -27.11 -24.58
CA GLY A 12 -34.66 -26.81 -23.19
C GLY A 12 -34.43 -25.31 -23.01
N PHE A 13 -35.32 -24.60 -22.32
CA PHE A 13 -35.11 -23.23 -21.86
C PHE A 13 -34.10 -23.27 -20.69
N LEU A 14 -32.86 -22.85 -20.92
CA LEU A 14 -31.91 -22.50 -19.90
C LEU A 14 -32.33 -21.18 -19.26
N PHE A 15 -33.00 -21.24 -18.12
CA PHE A 15 -33.18 -20.08 -17.25
C PHE A 15 -31.83 -19.70 -16.60
N THR A 16 -31.17 -18.71 -17.15
CA THR A 16 -30.07 -18.07 -16.44
C THR A 16 -30.64 -17.24 -15.30
N TYR A 17 -30.57 -17.76 -14.07
CA TYR A 17 -30.80 -16.97 -12.89
C TYR A 17 -29.67 -15.95 -12.80
N SER A 18 -29.90 -14.70 -13.15
CA SER A 18 -29.06 -13.59 -12.71
C SER A 18 -29.21 -13.51 -11.19
N ALA A 19 -28.19 -14.00 -10.45
CA ALA A 19 -28.11 -13.75 -9.03
C ALA A 19 -28.00 -12.23 -8.84
N CYS A 20 -29.05 -11.60 -8.31
CA CYS A 20 -29.01 -10.20 -7.92
C CYS A 20 -28.13 -10.10 -6.68
N ALA A 21 -27.13 -9.20 -6.70
CA ALA A 21 -26.31 -8.91 -5.53
C ALA A 21 -27.19 -8.48 -4.35
N ALA A 22 -27.11 -9.18 -3.23
CA ALA A 22 -27.81 -8.83 -2.01
C ALA A 22 -26.99 -7.88 -1.14
N THR A 23 -27.67 -7.12 -0.28
CA THR A 23 -27.00 -6.35 0.76
C THR A 23 -27.26 -6.98 2.11
N LEU A 24 -26.21 -7.48 2.75
CA LEU A 24 -26.23 -7.96 4.12
C LEU A 24 -25.87 -6.80 5.06
N GLN A 25 -26.69 -6.60 6.09
CA GLN A 25 -26.48 -5.51 7.06
C GLN A 25 -26.06 -6.07 8.41
N VAL A 26 -24.92 -5.60 8.90
CA VAL A 26 -24.31 -6.01 10.18
C VAL A 26 -24.33 -4.84 11.16
N GLY A 27 -24.68 -5.10 12.42
CA GLY A 27 -24.65 -4.07 13.46
C GLY A 27 -25.44 -4.46 14.71
N SER A 28 -25.21 -3.74 15.81
CA SER A 28 -25.84 -4.08 17.10
C SER A 28 -27.36 -4.08 17.07
N GLN A 29 -27.98 -3.32 16.17
CA GLN A 29 -29.44 -3.26 15.96
C GLN A 29 -29.90 -4.00 14.71
N ARG A 30 -29.00 -4.70 14.00
CA ARG A 30 -29.31 -5.49 12.81
C ARG A 30 -29.61 -6.95 13.17
N THR A 31 -30.13 -7.72 12.22
CA THR A 31 -30.29 -9.18 12.38
C THR A 31 -28.95 -9.87 12.56
N LEU A 32 -27.96 -9.50 11.73
CA LEU A 32 -26.59 -9.97 11.87
C LEU A 32 -25.85 -9.04 12.83
N LYS A 33 -25.28 -9.59 13.89
CA LYS A 33 -24.58 -8.81 14.92
C LYS A 33 -23.10 -8.65 14.63
N LEU A 34 -22.51 -9.63 13.94
CA LEU A 34 -21.08 -9.75 13.72
C LEU A 34 -20.76 -9.90 12.23
N PRO A 35 -19.66 -9.31 11.73
CA PRO A 35 -19.14 -9.58 10.38
C PRO A 35 -18.96 -11.05 10.07
N SER A 36 -18.52 -11.87 11.03
CA SER A 36 -18.37 -13.31 10.86
C SER A 36 -19.69 -14.05 10.61
N GLU A 37 -20.82 -13.52 11.06
CA GLU A 37 -22.14 -14.07 10.74
C GLU A 37 -22.49 -13.78 9.27
N ALA A 38 -22.19 -12.55 8.79
CA ALA A 38 -22.40 -12.20 7.39
C ALA A 38 -21.50 -13.04 6.47
N ALA A 39 -20.25 -13.31 6.85
CA ALA A 39 -19.33 -14.13 6.08
C ALA A 39 -19.85 -15.54 5.77
N LYS A 40 -20.65 -16.10 6.69
CA LYS A 40 -21.27 -17.44 6.52
C LYS A 40 -22.45 -17.42 5.56
N LEU A 41 -23.10 -16.27 5.36
CA LEU A 41 -24.33 -16.13 4.57
C LEU A 41 -24.09 -15.47 3.21
N ALA A 42 -23.04 -14.69 3.08
CA ALA A 42 -22.70 -13.97 1.87
C ALA A 42 -22.51 -14.91 0.68
N LYS A 43 -22.87 -14.40 -0.49
CA LYS A 43 -22.69 -15.06 -1.78
C LYS A 43 -21.83 -14.18 -2.67
N ASP A 44 -21.36 -14.74 -3.77
CA ASP A 44 -20.61 -14.03 -4.79
C ASP A 44 -21.37 -12.79 -5.30
N GLY A 45 -20.71 -11.65 -5.25
CA GLY A 45 -21.26 -10.37 -5.69
C GLY A 45 -22.02 -9.58 -4.62
N ASP A 46 -22.20 -10.11 -3.41
CA ASP A 46 -22.91 -9.42 -2.35
C ASP A 46 -22.17 -8.19 -1.81
N VAL A 47 -22.94 -7.27 -1.23
CA VAL A 47 -22.45 -6.12 -0.48
C VAL A 47 -22.71 -6.37 1.00
N VAL A 48 -21.67 -6.33 1.83
CA VAL A 48 -21.82 -6.38 3.29
C VAL A 48 -21.60 -4.98 3.84
N THR A 49 -22.62 -4.40 4.43
CA THR A 49 -22.55 -3.11 5.10
C THR A 49 -22.49 -3.34 6.61
N ILE A 50 -21.56 -2.67 7.27
CA ILE A 50 -21.29 -2.85 8.70
C ILE A 50 -21.48 -1.50 9.38
N ASP A 51 -22.40 -1.42 10.34
CA ASP A 51 -22.65 -0.21 11.12
C ASP A 51 -21.42 0.16 11.96
N ALA A 52 -21.16 1.45 12.15
CA ALA A 52 -20.05 1.92 12.99
C ALA A 52 -20.12 1.32 14.40
N GLY A 53 -18.98 0.96 14.94
CA GLY A 53 -18.86 0.36 16.25
C GLY A 53 -17.61 -0.51 16.40
N VAL A 54 -17.38 -1.03 17.59
CA VAL A 54 -16.30 -1.97 17.88
C VAL A 54 -16.86 -3.38 17.88
N TYR A 55 -16.17 -4.29 17.19
CA TYR A 55 -16.51 -5.73 17.07
C TYR A 55 -15.40 -6.57 17.72
N PRO A 56 -15.41 -6.74 19.04
CA PRO A 56 -14.32 -7.36 19.77
C PRO A 56 -14.27 -8.86 19.50
N GLY A 57 -13.07 -9.35 19.22
CA GLY A 57 -12.78 -10.77 19.02
C GLY A 57 -13.42 -11.38 17.77
N ASP A 58 -14.04 -10.59 16.89
CA ASP A 58 -14.66 -11.12 15.67
C ASP A 58 -13.62 -11.28 14.55
N VAL A 59 -13.56 -12.50 14.02
CA VAL A 59 -12.66 -12.86 12.92
C VAL A 59 -13.41 -13.67 11.88
N ALA A 60 -13.06 -13.52 10.60
CA ALA A 60 -13.84 -14.14 9.52
C ALA A 60 -12.97 -14.64 8.36
N ILE A 61 -13.52 -15.65 7.65
CA ILE A 61 -13.02 -16.13 6.36
C ILE A 61 -14.05 -15.74 5.31
N TRP A 62 -13.60 -15.11 4.23
CA TRP A 62 -14.41 -14.67 3.10
C TRP A 62 -14.00 -15.41 1.82
N PRO A 63 -14.63 -16.56 1.52
CA PRO A 63 -14.33 -17.34 0.31
C PRO A 63 -15.03 -16.80 -0.95
N GLN A 64 -16.02 -15.94 -0.79
CA GLN A 64 -16.86 -15.44 -1.88
C GLN A 64 -16.09 -14.43 -2.74
N GLN A 65 -16.47 -14.34 -4.00
CA GLN A 65 -15.89 -13.45 -4.99
C GLN A 65 -16.74 -12.18 -5.19
N ARG A 66 -16.13 -11.12 -5.69
CA ARG A 66 -16.78 -9.83 -6.03
C ARG A 66 -17.54 -9.21 -4.86
N LEU A 67 -17.00 -9.37 -3.65
CA LEU A 67 -17.59 -8.77 -2.44
C LEU A 67 -17.22 -7.29 -2.30
N ILE A 68 -18.15 -6.53 -1.74
CA ILE A 68 -17.89 -5.21 -1.18
C ILE A 68 -18.14 -5.29 0.33
N LEU A 69 -17.08 -5.12 1.13
CA LEU A 69 -17.12 -5.12 2.59
C LEU A 69 -16.93 -3.69 3.07
N ARG A 70 -17.99 -3.04 3.54
CA ARG A 70 -18.01 -1.59 3.75
C ARG A 70 -18.50 -1.21 5.15
N GLY A 71 -17.68 -0.45 5.89
CA GLY A 71 -18.10 0.26 7.10
C GLY A 71 -18.95 1.49 6.77
N LEU A 72 -20.04 1.69 7.52
CA LEU A 72 -20.95 2.83 7.38
C LEU A 72 -20.69 3.89 8.44
N GLY A 73 -20.81 5.15 8.07
CA GLY A 73 -20.68 6.27 8.98
C GLY A 73 -19.23 6.47 9.48
N GLN A 74 -19.06 6.49 10.80
CA GLN A 74 -17.73 6.46 11.40
C GLN A 74 -17.07 5.10 11.15
N ARG A 75 -15.74 5.02 11.38
CA ARG A 75 -14.99 3.78 11.09
C ARG A 75 -15.49 2.60 11.93
N VAL A 76 -15.63 1.46 11.29
CA VAL A 76 -15.88 0.17 11.93
C VAL A 76 -14.58 -0.35 12.49
N HIS A 77 -14.50 -0.73 13.76
CA HIS A 77 -13.29 -1.25 14.39
C HIS A 77 -13.41 -2.75 14.67
N LEU A 78 -12.60 -3.54 13.99
CA LEU A 78 -12.41 -4.97 14.26
C LEU A 78 -11.22 -5.11 15.21
N ASP A 79 -11.47 -5.09 16.51
CA ASP A 79 -10.46 -5.40 17.52
C ASP A 79 -10.44 -6.91 17.74
N SER A 80 -9.41 -7.58 17.28
CA SER A 80 -9.35 -9.04 17.32
C SER A 80 -9.14 -9.64 18.71
N GLU A 81 -8.72 -8.84 19.70
CA GLU A 81 -8.35 -9.34 21.04
C GLU A 81 -7.35 -10.51 20.98
N GLY A 82 -6.38 -10.44 20.08
CA GLY A 82 -5.39 -11.48 19.87
C GLY A 82 -5.85 -12.69 19.05
N LYS A 83 -7.10 -12.69 18.55
CA LYS A 83 -7.62 -13.80 17.73
C LYS A 83 -7.24 -13.63 16.25
N SER A 84 -7.30 -14.74 15.51
CA SER A 84 -7.14 -14.76 14.06
C SER A 84 -7.87 -15.96 13.45
N ALA A 85 -8.52 -15.72 12.31
CA ALA A 85 -9.09 -16.78 11.49
C ALA A 85 -7.96 -17.60 10.85
N GLU A 86 -8.09 -18.92 10.83
CA GLU A 86 -7.09 -19.87 10.31
C GLU A 86 -5.67 -19.68 10.86
N ASN A 87 -5.51 -19.07 12.03
CA ASN A 87 -4.21 -18.70 12.58
C ASN A 87 -3.40 -17.78 11.60
N LYS A 88 -4.11 -16.87 10.89
CA LYS A 88 -3.55 -16.01 9.85
C LYS A 88 -3.90 -14.54 10.03
N ALA A 89 -5.19 -14.18 10.21
CA ALA A 89 -5.61 -12.78 10.16
C ALA A 89 -6.98 -12.54 10.82
N ILE A 90 -7.32 -11.27 11.07
CA ILE A 90 -8.70 -10.90 11.42
C ILE A 90 -9.63 -11.31 10.27
N TRP A 91 -9.29 -10.90 9.04
CA TRP A 91 -10.00 -11.37 7.86
C TRP A 91 -9.08 -12.13 6.90
N VAL A 92 -9.46 -13.37 6.58
CA VAL A 92 -8.83 -14.17 5.52
C VAL A 92 -9.71 -14.06 4.28
N LEU A 93 -9.25 -13.28 3.29
CA LEU A 93 -9.96 -13.05 2.03
C LEU A 93 -9.43 -14.06 0.99
N LYS A 94 -10.26 -15.02 0.60
CA LYS A 94 -9.89 -16.08 -0.37
C LYS A 94 -10.49 -15.84 -1.75
N GLY A 95 -11.56 -15.04 -1.83
CA GLY A 95 -12.23 -14.73 -3.08
C GLY A 95 -11.45 -13.74 -3.93
N ASN A 96 -11.87 -13.60 -5.18
CA ASN A 96 -11.35 -12.64 -6.13
C ASN A 96 -12.23 -11.38 -6.17
N ASP A 97 -11.67 -10.25 -6.64
CA ASP A 97 -12.40 -8.99 -6.87
C ASP A 97 -13.07 -8.44 -5.60
N ILE A 98 -12.32 -8.38 -4.49
CA ILE A 98 -12.85 -7.92 -3.20
C ILE A 98 -12.49 -6.46 -2.98
N THR A 99 -13.46 -5.69 -2.49
CA THR A 99 -13.27 -4.31 -2.03
C THR A 99 -13.53 -4.22 -0.53
N VAL A 100 -12.60 -3.62 0.23
CA VAL A 100 -12.72 -3.36 1.66
C VAL A 100 -12.65 -1.85 1.88
N GLU A 101 -13.67 -1.28 2.54
CA GLU A 101 -13.79 0.17 2.70
C GLU A 101 -14.17 0.56 4.14
N ASN A 102 -13.50 1.60 4.67
CA ASN A 102 -13.82 2.27 5.94
C ASN A 102 -13.85 1.32 7.15
N ILE A 103 -12.80 0.49 7.27
CA ILE A 103 -12.66 -0.49 8.36
C ILE A 103 -11.29 -0.34 9.02
N GLU A 104 -11.29 -0.45 10.35
CA GLU A 104 -10.11 -0.47 11.22
C GLU A 104 -9.85 -1.90 11.71
N PHE A 105 -8.59 -2.34 11.65
CA PHE A 105 -8.16 -3.69 12.02
C PHE A 105 -7.04 -3.61 13.04
N SER A 106 -7.23 -4.19 14.24
CA SER A 106 -6.21 -4.19 15.26
C SER A 106 -6.15 -5.47 16.08
N GLY A 107 -5.00 -5.69 16.71
CA GLY A 107 -4.81 -6.70 17.75
C GLY A 107 -4.56 -8.13 17.24
N ALA A 108 -4.41 -8.36 15.93
CA ALA A 108 -4.25 -9.71 15.37
C ALA A 108 -2.93 -10.36 15.78
N THR A 109 -3.04 -11.58 16.34
CA THR A 109 -1.88 -12.44 16.59
C THR A 109 -2.09 -13.82 15.98
N ALA A 110 -1.00 -14.48 15.62
CA ALA A 110 -0.96 -15.86 15.18
C ALA A 110 0.26 -16.56 15.77
N SER A 111 0.19 -17.85 15.98
CA SER A 111 1.32 -18.63 16.54
C SER A 111 2.54 -18.65 15.61
N THR A 112 2.32 -18.42 14.31
CA THR A 112 3.37 -18.26 13.29
C THR A 112 3.97 -16.86 13.26
N LEU A 113 3.54 -15.94 14.14
CA LEU A 113 3.95 -14.53 14.19
C LEU A 113 3.62 -13.77 12.89
N ASN A 114 2.51 -14.10 12.25
CA ASN A 114 2.02 -13.52 11.01
C ASN A 114 0.55 -13.04 11.13
N GLY A 115 0.06 -12.85 12.35
CA GLY A 115 -1.31 -12.38 12.58
C GLY A 115 -1.54 -11.04 11.90
N ALA A 116 -2.34 -11.02 10.85
CA ALA A 116 -2.55 -9.85 10.02
C ALA A 116 -3.93 -9.21 10.24
N GLY A 117 -4.05 -7.92 9.96
CA GLY A 117 -5.38 -7.33 9.80
C GLY A 117 -6.13 -8.03 8.66
N ILE A 118 -5.50 -8.11 7.49
CA ILE A 118 -5.99 -8.92 6.36
C ILE A 118 -4.92 -9.88 5.86
N ARG A 119 -5.28 -11.15 5.68
CA ARG A 119 -4.58 -12.13 4.85
C ARG A 119 -5.32 -12.27 3.52
N PHE A 120 -4.68 -11.91 2.41
CA PHE A 120 -5.26 -12.01 1.08
C PHE A 120 -4.68 -13.17 0.29
N GLU A 121 -5.54 -14.04 -0.25
CA GLU A 121 -5.17 -15.26 -0.98
C GLU A 121 -5.82 -15.30 -2.40
N GLY A 122 -6.64 -14.30 -2.77
CA GLY A 122 -7.30 -14.19 -4.06
C GLY A 122 -6.50 -13.42 -5.12
N THR A 123 -7.21 -12.88 -6.12
CA THR A 123 -6.58 -12.06 -7.18
C THR A 123 -7.07 -10.61 -7.09
N HIS A 124 -7.61 -9.81 -7.30
CA HIS A 124 -7.88 -8.38 -7.24
C HIS A 124 -8.43 -7.95 -5.86
N LEU A 125 -7.62 -7.18 -5.12
CA LEU A 125 -8.03 -6.58 -3.85
C LEU A 125 -7.95 -5.06 -3.95
N THR A 126 -9.02 -4.39 -3.52
CA THR A 126 -9.02 -2.94 -3.32
C THR A 126 -9.27 -2.62 -1.85
N ILE A 127 -8.39 -1.82 -1.23
CA ILE A 127 -8.52 -1.33 0.14
C ILE A 127 -8.62 0.20 0.09
N ARG A 128 -9.68 0.77 0.71
CA ARG A 128 -9.91 2.21 0.76
C ARG A 128 -10.32 2.68 2.13
N HIS A 129 -9.76 3.82 2.57
CA HIS A 129 -10.12 4.46 3.85
C HIS A 129 -10.07 3.52 5.05
N CYS A 130 -9.15 2.56 5.03
CA CYS A 130 -8.95 1.58 6.10
C CYS A 130 -7.79 1.98 7.00
N HIS A 131 -7.76 1.43 8.23
CA HIS A 131 -6.68 1.61 9.18
C HIS A 131 -6.23 0.26 9.74
N PHE A 132 -4.93 0.01 9.72
CA PHE A 132 -4.34 -1.25 10.22
C PHE A 132 -3.28 -0.92 11.25
N HIS A 133 -3.48 -1.33 12.50
CA HIS A 133 -2.54 -1.01 13.57
C HIS A 133 -2.48 -2.10 14.64
N HIS A 134 -1.34 -2.17 15.35
CA HIS A 134 -1.14 -3.10 16.48
C HIS A 134 -1.42 -4.56 16.14
N ASN A 135 -1.24 -4.97 14.88
CA ASN A 135 -1.22 -6.36 14.46
C ASN A 135 0.22 -6.85 14.35
N GLN A 136 0.45 -8.14 14.19
CA GLN A 136 1.78 -8.63 13.82
C GLN A 136 2.14 -8.23 12.38
N MET A 137 1.15 -8.16 11.49
CA MET A 137 1.22 -7.63 10.12
C MET A 137 -0.03 -6.80 9.83
N GLY A 138 0.09 -5.67 9.14
CA GLY A 138 -1.11 -4.93 8.71
C GLY A 138 -1.84 -5.67 7.58
N LEU A 139 -1.20 -5.77 6.43
CA LEU A 139 -1.64 -6.58 5.29
C LEU A 139 -0.56 -7.62 4.94
N LEU A 140 -0.97 -8.87 4.75
CA LEU A 140 -0.09 -9.94 4.29
C LEU A 140 -0.73 -10.70 3.13
N THR A 141 0.01 -10.87 2.02
CA THR A 141 -0.47 -11.62 0.87
C THR A 141 0.37 -12.86 0.56
N GLY A 142 -0.20 -13.78 -0.18
CA GLY A 142 0.50 -14.93 -0.75
C GLY A 142 1.18 -14.62 -2.07
N VAL A 143 1.69 -15.67 -2.73
CA VAL A 143 2.19 -15.64 -4.09
C VAL A 143 1.04 -15.93 -5.05
N ASN A 144 0.76 -15.01 -5.98
CA ASN A 144 -0.23 -15.21 -7.05
C ASN A 144 0.01 -14.22 -8.19
N LEU A 145 0.64 -14.67 -9.26
CA LEU A 145 1.00 -13.82 -10.40
C LEU A 145 -0.20 -13.27 -11.22
N LEU A 146 -1.41 -13.65 -10.87
CA LEU A 146 -2.63 -13.07 -11.43
C LEU A 146 -3.22 -11.98 -10.53
N SER A 147 -2.63 -11.74 -9.36
CA SER A 147 -3.16 -10.82 -8.37
C SER A 147 -2.70 -9.39 -8.61
N ASP A 148 -3.64 -8.45 -8.49
CA ASP A 148 -3.41 -7.02 -8.43
C ASP A 148 -3.96 -6.47 -7.13
N ILE A 149 -3.22 -5.58 -6.49
CA ILE A 149 -3.66 -4.97 -5.23
C ILE A 149 -3.58 -3.45 -5.35
N LEU A 150 -4.69 -2.79 -5.00
CA LEU A 150 -4.79 -1.35 -4.86
C LEU A 150 -5.08 -0.99 -3.40
N ILE A 151 -4.21 -0.19 -2.82
CA ILE A 151 -4.43 0.45 -1.52
C ILE A 151 -4.44 1.95 -1.73
N GLU A 152 -5.50 2.62 -1.28
CA GLU A 152 -5.60 4.07 -1.37
C GLU A 152 -6.27 4.70 -0.15
N ASN A 153 -5.84 5.91 0.20
CA ASN A 153 -6.39 6.71 1.30
C ASN A 153 -6.48 5.90 2.61
N SER A 154 -5.46 5.08 2.90
CA SER A 154 -5.45 4.16 4.03
C SER A 154 -4.23 4.38 4.91
N GLU A 155 -4.35 4.00 6.18
CA GLU A 155 -3.31 4.18 7.19
C GLU A 155 -2.83 2.83 7.72
N PHE A 156 -1.51 2.70 7.88
CA PHE A 156 -0.88 1.52 8.45
C PHE A 156 0.21 1.97 9.43
N ASN A 157 0.09 1.58 10.69
CA ASN A 157 1.08 1.93 11.70
C ASN A 157 1.18 0.89 12.80
N ASP A 158 2.32 0.86 13.47
CA ASP A 158 2.56 0.02 14.66
C ASP A 158 2.22 -1.46 14.46
N ASN A 159 2.26 -1.98 13.23
CA ASN A 159 2.13 -3.41 12.99
C ASN A 159 3.51 -4.03 13.13
N THR A 160 3.70 -4.80 14.20
CA THR A 160 5.02 -5.28 14.59
C THR A 160 4.97 -6.62 15.33
N VAL A 161 6.11 -7.29 15.34
CA VAL A 161 6.39 -8.45 16.20
C VAL A 161 7.52 -8.05 17.16
N ASP A 162 7.48 -8.50 18.39
CA ASP A 162 8.60 -8.31 19.34
C ASP A 162 9.85 -9.02 18.81
N TYR A 163 10.68 -8.28 18.10
CA TYR A 163 11.89 -8.80 17.46
C TYR A 163 12.90 -9.32 18.48
N GLN A 164 13.02 -8.65 19.62
CA GLN A 164 13.97 -9.06 20.68
C GLN A 164 13.63 -10.44 21.23
N ARG A 165 12.33 -10.72 21.32
CA ARG A 165 11.84 -12.01 21.84
C ARG A 165 11.83 -13.10 20.80
N TYR A 166 11.48 -12.79 19.55
CA TYR A 166 11.14 -13.81 18.55
C TYR A 166 12.09 -13.86 17.36
N GLY A 167 12.96 -12.87 17.18
CA GLY A 167 13.88 -12.80 16.04
C GLY A 167 13.18 -12.70 14.68
N LYS A 168 11.93 -12.20 14.66
CA LYS A 168 11.11 -12.08 13.45
C LYS A 168 10.56 -10.68 13.30
N LEU A 169 10.58 -10.17 12.08
CA LEU A 169 10.06 -8.84 11.73
C LEU A 169 8.54 -8.88 11.49
N GLY A 170 7.81 -7.91 12.06
CA GLY A 170 6.48 -7.55 11.63
C GLY A 170 6.55 -6.49 10.53
N HIS A 171 5.48 -6.27 9.77
CA HIS A 171 5.46 -5.28 8.71
C HIS A 171 4.10 -4.57 8.65
N ASN A 172 4.10 -3.27 8.32
CA ASN A 172 2.85 -2.58 8.03
C ASN A 172 2.19 -3.17 6.77
N ILE A 173 2.95 -3.32 5.70
CA ILE A 173 2.47 -3.94 4.46
C ILE A 173 3.51 -4.97 4.00
N TYR A 174 3.06 -6.22 3.76
CA TYR A 174 3.89 -7.23 3.10
C TYR A 174 3.12 -7.87 1.93
N ILE A 175 3.53 -7.49 0.74
CA ILE A 175 3.01 -8.02 -0.53
C ILE A 175 3.92 -9.14 -1.01
N GLY A 176 3.36 -10.33 -1.23
CA GLY A 176 4.07 -11.46 -1.84
C GLY A 176 4.33 -11.25 -3.34
N ASN A 177 4.84 -12.27 -4.02
CA ASN A 177 5.07 -12.19 -5.45
C ASN A 177 3.72 -12.24 -6.20
N ILE A 178 3.25 -11.06 -6.59
CA ILE A 178 2.02 -10.80 -7.35
C ILE A 178 2.36 -10.01 -8.63
N ARG A 179 1.37 -9.80 -9.50
CA ARG A 179 1.55 -9.03 -10.74
C ARG A 179 1.74 -7.54 -10.47
N HIS A 180 0.74 -6.87 -9.90
CA HIS A 180 0.76 -5.42 -9.68
C HIS A 180 0.43 -5.04 -8.24
N PHE A 181 1.18 -4.11 -7.69
CA PHE A 181 0.89 -3.46 -6.42
C PHE A 181 0.85 -1.95 -6.61
N THR A 182 -0.27 -1.33 -6.25
CA THR A 182 -0.43 0.12 -6.21
C THR A 182 -0.76 0.58 -4.80
N LEU A 183 0.07 1.47 -4.26
CA LEU A 183 -0.15 2.18 -3.00
C LEU A 183 -0.19 3.67 -3.29
N ARG A 184 -1.30 4.34 -2.98
CA ARG A 184 -1.41 5.78 -3.24
C ARG A 184 -2.20 6.55 -2.18
N ASN A 185 -1.83 7.83 -2.02
CA ASN A 185 -2.51 8.77 -1.14
C ASN A 185 -2.67 8.26 0.31
N SER A 186 -1.74 7.42 0.75
CA SER A 186 -1.83 6.66 1.99
C SER A 186 -0.73 7.09 2.96
N TYR A 187 -0.95 6.82 4.25
CA TYR A 187 -0.04 7.12 5.33
C TYR A 187 0.44 5.83 5.96
N ILE A 188 1.72 5.53 5.82
CA ILE A 188 2.35 4.31 6.32
C ILE A 188 3.49 4.73 7.23
N HIS A 189 3.42 4.35 8.53
CA HIS A 189 4.41 4.84 9.47
C HIS A 189 4.69 3.88 10.62
N ASP A 190 5.81 4.09 11.27
CA ASP A 190 6.17 3.50 12.55
C ASP A 190 6.08 1.95 12.61
N ALA A 191 6.63 1.25 11.62
CA ALA A 191 6.62 -0.22 11.55
C ALA A 191 7.53 -0.90 12.59
N SER A 192 8.03 -0.22 13.58
CA SER A 192 8.92 -0.66 14.66
C SER A 192 9.69 -1.96 14.40
N THR A 193 10.97 -1.88 14.05
CA THR A 193 11.88 -2.97 13.65
C THR A 193 11.53 -3.74 12.37
N GLY A 194 10.35 -3.53 11.80
CA GLY A 194 9.94 -4.12 10.51
C GLY A 194 10.07 -3.14 9.35
N HIS A 195 9.44 -3.44 8.23
CA HIS A 195 9.38 -2.54 7.09
C HIS A 195 8.03 -1.85 7.02
N ASN A 196 8.03 -0.56 6.68
CA ASN A 196 6.76 0.13 6.41
C ASN A 196 6.08 -0.47 5.17
N VAL A 197 6.83 -0.64 4.08
CA VAL A 197 6.34 -1.31 2.87
C VAL A 197 7.36 -2.34 2.41
N LYS A 198 6.98 -3.63 2.43
CA LYS A 198 7.72 -4.70 1.78
C LYS A 198 6.91 -5.26 0.62
N SER A 199 7.46 -5.27 -0.59
CA SER A 199 6.75 -5.78 -1.76
C SER A 199 7.64 -6.62 -2.68
N ARG A 200 7.14 -7.79 -3.04
CA ARG A 200 7.72 -8.70 -4.04
C ARG A 200 6.93 -8.69 -5.35
N ALA A 201 6.04 -7.71 -5.55
CA ALA A 201 5.28 -7.58 -6.78
C ALA A 201 6.17 -7.33 -7.98
N GLN A 202 5.77 -7.84 -9.15
CA GLN A 202 6.49 -7.63 -10.40
C GLN A 202 6.46 -6.17 -10.84
N GLU A 203 5.36 -5.46 -10.56
CA GLU A 203 5.22 -4.03 -10.80
C GLU A 203 4.74 -3.32 -9.53
N ASN A 204 5.46 -2.29 -9.12
CA ASN A 204 5.21 -1.52 -7.90
C ASN A 204 4.98 -0.04 -8.24
N TYR A 205 3.80 0.48 -7.89
CA TYR A 205 3.42 1.88 -8.05
C TYR A 205 3.19 2.50 -6.67
N LEU A 206 4.19 3.20 -6.14
CA LEU A 206 4.10 3.95 -4.88
C LEU A 206 3.94 5.43 -5.21
N LEU A 207 2.71 5.95 -5.09
CA LEU A 207 2.32 7.24 -5.66
C LEU A 207 1.73 8.16 -4.59
N TYR A 208 2.35 9.31 -4.35
CA TYR A 208 1.77 10.36 -3.48
C TYR A 208 1.47 9.88 -2.07
N ASN A 209 2.35 9.08 -1.48
CA ASN A 209 2.20 8.58 -0.12
C ASN A 209 3.08 9.38 0.86
N ARG A 210 2.74 9.30 2.14
CA ARG A 210 3.66 9.58 3.23
C ARG A 210 4.08 8.25 3.86
N ILE A 211 5.37 7.96 3.82
CA ILE A 211 5.99 6.75 4.39
C ILE A 211 7.08 7.20 5.33
N SER A 212 6.88 7.03 6.64
CA SER A 212 7.70 7.72 7.62
C SER A 212 7.91 6.93 8.91
N ASP A 213 9.02 7.19 9.57
CA ASP A 213 9.28 6.82 10.95
C ASP A 213 9.20 8.10 11.79
N GLU A 214 8.16 8.25 12.59
CA GLU A 214 7.91 9.48 13.35
C GLU A 214 8.19 9.29 14.84
N HIS A 215 7.84 8.14 15.38
CA HIS A 215 7.99 7.81 16.79
C HIS A 215 8.90 6.58 16.99
N ASN A 216 8.95 5.69 16.00
CA ASN A 216 9.73 4.45 16.02
C ASN A 216 10.79 4.46 14.93
N GLY A 217 11.53 3.36 14.78
CA GLY A 217 12.45 3.15 13.69
C GLY A 217 12.11 1.87 12.94
N SER A 218 11.81 1.98 11.66
CA SER A 218 11.68 0.82 10.78
C SER A 218 13.04 0.30 10.34
N SER A 219 13.07 -0.93 9.82
CA SER A 219 14.25 -1.45 9.15
C SER A 219 14.42 -0.74 7.79
N TYR A 220 13.42 -0.82 6.91
CA TYR A 220 13.34 0.01 5.69
C TYR A 220 11.99 0.71 5.63
N LEU A 221 11.97 1.94 5.12
CA LEU A 221 10.72 2.58 4.72
C LEU A 221 10.08 1.84 3.55
N VAL A 222 10.89 1.45 2.55
CA VAL A 222 10.46 0.61 1.43
C VAL A 222 11.52 -0.44 1.13
N ASP A 223 11.12 -1.70 1.10
CA ASP A 223 11.90 -2.84 0.67
C ASP A 223 11.24 -3.52 -0.52
N LEU A 224 11.90 -3.51 -1.68
CA LEU A 224 11.47 -4.20 -2.90
C LEU A 224 12.49 -5.30 -3.20
N PRO A 225 12.52 -6.39 -2.41
CA PRO A 225 13.64 -7.33 -2.40
C PRO A 225 13.83 -8.09 -3.71
N ASP A 226 12.76 -8.32 -4.46
CA ASP A 226 12.80 -8.98 -5.77
C ASP A 226 13.00 -7.97 -6.93
N GLY A 227 12.94 -6.66 -6.66
CA GLY A 227 13.05 -5.61 -7.67
C GLY A 227 11.80 -5.51 -8.54
N GLY A 228 11.89 -5.83 -9.81
CA GLY A 228 10.83 -5.68 -10.81
C GLY A 228 10.77 -4.28 -11.42
N GLN A 229 9.59 -3.83 -11.83
CA GLN A 229 9.37 -2.46 -12.29
C GLN A 229 8.81 -1.63 -11.15
N ALA A 230 9.51 -0.57 -10.76
CA ALA A 230 9.13 0.26 -9.61
C ALA A 230 9.05 1.74 -9.97
N TYR A 231 7.94 2.36 -9.60
CA TYR A 231 7.62 3.76 -9.81
C TYR A 231 7.32 4.42 -8.46
N LEU A 232 8.29 5.16 -7.93
CA LEU A 232 8.17 5.91 -6.68
C LEU A 232 7.99 7.38 -7.04
N ILE A 233 6.75 7.88 -7.05
CA ILE A 233 6.45 9.21 -7.59
C ILE A 233 5.68 10.07 -6.58
N GLY A 234 6.21 11.24 -6.27
CA GLY A 234 5.53 12.24 -5.45
C GLY A 234 5.34 11.83 -3.99
N ASN A 235 6.15 10.89 -3.49
CA ASN A 235 6.06 10.43 -2.12
C ASN A 235 6.87 11.31 -1.18
N LEU A 236 6.48 11.29 0.08
CA LEU A 236 7.21 11.84 1.19
C LEU A 236 7.80 10.70 2.01
N PHE A 237 9.12 10.65 2.11
CA PHE A 237 9.86 9.68 2.89
C PHE A 237 10.57 10.36 4.05
N HIS A 238 10.39 9.85 5.27
CA HIS A 238 11.13 10.33 6.44
C HIS A 238 11.67 9.14 7.24
N GLN A 239 12.98 9.13 7.44
CA GLN A 239 13.68 8.15 8.28
C GLN A 239 14.09 8.80 9.59
N SER A 240 13.70 8.19 10.71
CA SER A 240 14.09 8.65 12.03
C SER A 240 15.57 8.36 12.35
N ALA A 241 16.08 9.06 13.35
CA ALA A 241 17.42 8.81 13.89
C ALA A 241 17.56 7.39 14.51
N ASN A 242 16.45 6.72 14.81
CA ASN A 242 16.40 5.41 15.47
C ASN A 242 16.16 4.26 14.48
N ALA A 243 16.20 4.52 13.16
CA ALA A 243 16.03 3.48 12.16
C ALA A 243 17.09 2.37 12.32
N GLU A 244 16.69 1.11 12.07
CA GLU A 244 17.61 -0.02 12.17
C GLU A 244 18.62 -0.09 11.03
N ASN A 245 18.17 0.23 9.81
CA ASN A 245 19.03 0.29 8.63
C ASN A 245 19.46 1.72 8.31
N ALA A 246 20.70 1.84 7.84
CA ALA A 246 21.23 3.10 7.37
C ALA A 246 20.70 3.50 5.97
N ALA A 247 20.03 2.61 5.25
CA ALA A 247 19.39 2.90 3.98
C ALA A 247 17.88 3.07 4.17
N MET A 248 17.30 4.11 3.58
CA MET A 248 15.84 4.32 3.65
C MET A 248 15.09 3.34 2.76
N LEU A 249 15.58 3.11 1.55
CA LEU A 249 14.97 2.25 0.54
C LEU A 249 15.95 1.19 0.04
N ALA A 250 15.45 -0.05 -0.17
CA ALA A 250 16.19 -1.13 -0.82
C ALA A 250 15.47 -1.64 -2.06
N PHE A 251 16.22 -1.89 -3.14
CA PHE A 251 15.69 -2.43 -4.39
C PHE A 251 16.54 -3.61 -4.86
N ALA A 252 15.91 -4.77 -5.13
CA ALA A 252 16.49 -5.99 -5.66
C ALA A 252 17.59 -6.62 -4.78
N ALA A 253 17.50 -6.47 -3.44
CA ALA A 253 18.53 -6.97 -2.51
C ALA A 253 18.53 -8.51 -2.36
N GLU A 254 17.40 -9.17 -2.57
CA GLU A 254 17.25 -10.62 -2.40
C GLU A 254 17.19 -11.36 -3.77
N HIS A 255 17.06 -10.64 -4.88
CA HIS A 255 16.97 -11.24 -6.21
C HIS A 255 18.27 -11.08 -6.99
N HIS A 256 18.78 -12.18 -7.52
CA HIS A 256 20.03 -12.15 -8.27
C HIS A 256 19.81 -11.63 -9.71
N GLN A 257 20.10 -10.39 -9.93
CA GLN A 257 20.74 -9.65 -11.01
C GLN A 257 20.43 -9.96 -12.51
N THR A 258 19.78 -11.05 -12.87
CA THR A 258 19.67 -11.47 -14.28
C THR A 258 18.32 -11.20 -14.92
N GLU A 259 17.36 -10.64 -14.18
CA GLU A 259 16.03 -10.36 -14.73
C GLU A 259 16.05 -9.11 -15.61
N PRO A 260 15.77 -9.25 -16.90
CA PRO A 260 15.83 -8.13 -17.85
C PRO A 260 14.76 -7.03 -17.63
N SER A 261 13.80 -7.27 -16.75
CA SER A 261 12.68 -6.37 -16.47
C SER A 261 12.92 -5.38 -15.32
N GLN A 262 14.12 -5.35 -14.72
CA GLN A 262 14.40 -4.44 -13.60
C GLN A 262 14.36 -2.98 -14.05
N GLN A 263 13.47 -2.18 -13.48
CA GLN A 263 13.35 -0.75 -13.75
C GLN A 263 13.01 0.00 -12.47
N LEU A 264 13.75 1.03 -12.15
CA LEU A 264 13.50 1.86 -10.96
C LEU A 264 13.45 3.33 -11.34
N TYR A 265 12.28 3.93 -11.16
CA TYR A 265 12.05 5.36 -11.35
C TYR A 265 11.69 6.01 -10.00
N VAL A 266 12.48 6.99 -9.60
CA VAL A 266 12.31 7.76 -8.35
C VAL A 266 12.16 9.22 -8.73
N VAL A 267 10.93 9.74 -8.73
CA VAL A 267 10.61 11.00 -9.36
C VAL A 267 9.81 11.92 -8.45
N ASN A 268 10.25 13.15 -8.31
CA ASN A 268 9.57 14.18 -7.51
C ASN A 268 9.20 13.71 -6.08
N ASN A 269 10.07 12.96 -5.42
CA ASN A 269 9.90 12.62 -4.00
C ASN A 269 10.65 13.61 -3.11
N THR A 270 10.18 13.78 -1.88
CA THR A 270 10.93 14.45 -0.82
C THR A 270 11.42 13.39 0.17
N PHE A 271 12.72 13.36 0.40
CA PHE A 271 13.38 12.48 1.37
C PHE A 271 13.95 13.33 2.50
N VAL A 272 13.65 12.93 3.73
CA VAL A 272 14.20 13.52 4.93
C VAL A 272 14.86 12.43 5.76
N ASN A 273 16.17 12.56 5.98
CA ASN A 273 16.95 11.58 6.71
C ASN A 273 17.51 12.20 7.99
N ASP A 274 16.94 11.82 9.13
CA ASP A 274 17.44 12.19 10.46
C ASP A 274 18.46 11.16 10.99
N TYR A 275 18.64 10.03 10.32
CA TYR A 275 19.69 9.07 10.61
C TYR A 275 21.08 9.64 10.23
N ARG A 276 22.11 9.32 10.99
CA ARG A 276 23.46 9.84 10.76
C ARG A 276 24.19 9.05 9.67
N GLY A 277 24.07 9.50 8.42
CA GLY A 277 24.74 8.89 7.26
C GLY A 277 23.85 7.91 6.50
N GLY A 278 24.42 6.88 5.93
CA GLY A 278 23.71 5.88 5.13
C GLY A 278 23.42 6.30 3.69
N SER A 279 22.29 5.88 3.17
CA SER A 279 21.86 6.17 1.80
C SER A 279 20.35 6.40 1.72
N PHE A 280 19.91 7.27 0.83
CA PHE A 280 18.47 7.40 0.54
C PHE A 280 17.96 6.17 -0.21
N LEU A 281 18.81 5.54 -1.04
CA LEU A 281 18.42 4.37 -1.83
C LEU A 281 19.62 3.42 -2.05
N ASN A 282 19.39 2.11 -1.91
CA ASN A 282 20.30 1.08 -2.37
C ASN A 282 19.68 0.31 -3.55
N ASN A 283 20.28 0.47 -4.73
CA ASN A 283 19.96 -0.30 -5.92
C ASN A 283 20.93 -1.46 -6.05
N HIS A 284 20.49 -2.67 -5.70
CA HIS A 284 21.29 -3.89 -5.80
C HIS A 284 21.20 -4.56 -7.18
N SER A 285 20.34 -4.07 -8.07
CA SER A 285 20.23 -4.58 -9.45
C SER A 285 21.35 -4.03 -10.34
N ILE A 286 21.49 -4.63 -11.52
CA ILE A 286 22.36 -4.10 -12.59
C ILE A 286 21.69 -3.01 -13.43
N ALA A 287 20.36 -2.84 -13.27
CA ALA A 287 19.62 -1.84 -14.01
C ALA A 287 19.93 -0.42 -13.47
N THR A 288 20.00 0.54 -14.37
CA THR A 288 20.21 1.94 -14.02
C THR A 288 18.93 2.52 -13.42
N ALA A 289 18.94 2.84 -12.12
CA ALA A 289 17.87 3.59 -11.48
C ALA A 289 17.83 5.03 -11.99
N VAL A 290 16.65 5.56 -12.28
CA VAL A 290 16.46 6.91 -12.82
C VAL A 290 15.85 7.80 -11.73
N LEU A 291 16.63 8.78 -11.26
CA LEU A 291 16.24 9.72 -10.21
C LEU A 291 16.05 11.13 -10.80
N ILE A 292 14.85 11.67 -10.75
CA ILE A 292 14.52 12.98 -11.35
C ILE A 292 13.75 13.84 -10.34
N ASN A 293 14.15 15.10 -10.17
CA ASN A 293 13.45 16.12 -9.39
C ASN A 293 13.22 15.74 -7.92
N ASN A 294 14.08 14.93 -7.29
CA ASN A 294 13.92 14.61 -5.87
C ASN A 294 14.56 15.67 -4.98
N LEU A 295 13.89 16.00 -3.88
CA LEU A 295 14.42 16.81 -2.80
C LEU A 295 14.97 15.90 -1.71
N LEU A 296 16.26 15.99 -1.41
CA LEU A 296 17.01 15.10 -0.54
C LEU A 296 17.59 15.89 0.62
N LEU A 297 17.10 15.69 1.83
CA LEU A 297 17.48 16.42 3.02
C LEU A 297 18.07 15.48 4.07
N GLY A 298 19.22 15.85 4.62
CA GLY A 298 19.96 15.05 5.59
C GLY A 298 21.30 14.53 5.07
N GLN A 299 22.07 13.91 5.93
CA GLN A 299 23.41 13.40 5.61
C GLN A 299 23.36 11.94 5.15
N ALA A 300 23.25 11.73 3.84
CA ALA A 300 23.25 10.39 3.26
C ALA A 300 23.82 10.41 1.84
N THR A 301 24.29 9.28 1.35
CA THR A 301 24.57 9.08 -0.07
C THR A 301 23.27 9.04 -0.85
N VAL A 302 23.18 9.74 -1.98
CA VAL A 302 21.93 9.78 -2.77
C VAL A 302 21.48 8.38 -3.16
N ILE A 303 22.39 7.60 -3.74
CA ILE A 303 22.11 6.22 -4.14
C ILE A 303 23.40 5.40 -4.19
N VAL A 304 23.35 4.17 -3.70
CA VAL A 304 24.36 3.14 -3.92
C VAL A 304 23.89 2.24 -5.06
N GLY A 305 24.76 1.97 -6.05
CA GLY A 305 24.44 1.17 -7.23
C GLY A 305 24.25 1.98 -8.52
N PRO A 306 23.98 1.32 -9.67
CA PRO A 306 23.86 1.98 -10.97
C PRO A 306 22.71 2.99 -11.00
N ASN A 307 23.00 4.23 -11.45
CA ASN A 307 21.99 5.28 -11.45
C ASN A 307 22.24 6.37 -12.50
N LEU A 308 21.16 7.09 -12.84
CA LEU A 308 21.14 8.32 -13.63
C LEU A 308 20.36 9.36 -12.84
N GLN A 309 20.98 10.51 -12.57
CA GLN A 309 20.38 11.59 -11.79
C GLN A 309 20.17 12.83 -12.63
N LYS A 310 18.98 13.46 -12.51
CA LYS A 310 18.64 14.72 -13.18
C LYS A 310 17.85 15.60 -12.22
N HIS A 311 18.23 16.87 -12.10
CA HIS A 311 17.52 17.90 -11.32
C HIS A 311 17.15 17.48 -9.88
N ASN A 312 17.93 16.57 -9.25
CA ASN A 312 17.78 16.31 -7.82
C ASN A 312 18.49 17.42 -7.04
N LEU A 313 17.86 17.89 -5.96
CA LEU A 313 18.43 18.89 -5.06
C LEU A 313 18.76 18.24 -3.72
N MET A 314 19.99 18.46 -3.25
CA MET A 314 20.45 17.91 -1.98
C MET A 314 20.85 19.01 -1.02
N ASN A 315 20.30 18.97 0.22
CA ASN A 315 20.63 19.88 1.32
C ASN A 315 20.56 21.36 0.97
N VAL A 316 19.64 21.74 0.08
CA VAL A 316 19.38 23.15 -0.26
C VAL A 316 18.50 23.81 0.82
N ASP A 317 18.43 25.16 0.84
CA ASP A 317 17.46 25.87 1.67
C ASP A 317 16.03 25.65 1.15
N ALA A 318 15.44 24.51 1.53
CA ALA A 318 14.13 24.10 1.06
C ALA A 318 12.98 24.90 1.67
N ARG A 319 13.21 25.66 2.74
CA ARG A 319 12.18 26.43 3.46
C ARG A 319 10.88 25.68 3.60
N LEU A 320 10.88 24.67 4.45
CA LEU A 320 9.74 23.82 4.70
C LEU A 320 8.82 24.44 5.76
N LYS A 321 7.52 24.12 5.68
CA LYS A 321 6.49 24.78 6.48
C LYS A 321 6.64 24.50 7.99
N TYR A 322 6.58 23.23 8.41
CA TYR A 322 6.73 22.79 9.80
C TYR A 322 7.46 21.44 9.85
N PRO A 323 8.77 21.39 9.58
CA PRO A 323 9.51 20.12 9.51
C PRO A 323 9.52 19.37 10.86
N ALA A 324 9.47 20.08 11.99
CA ALA A 324 9.39 19.46 13.32
C ALA A 324 8.08 18.70 13.60
N THR A 325 7.06 18.92 12.80
CA THR A 325 5.79 18.19 12.82
C THR A 325 5.51 17.50 11.50
N PHE A 326 6.59 17.18 10.77
CA PHE A 326 6.58 16.43 9.51
C PHE A 326 5.77 17.07 8.38
N ASP A 327 5.52 18.39 8.43
CA ASP A 327 4.91 19.14 7.32
C ASP A 327 6.01 19.72 6.42
N TYR A 328 6.33 18.99 5.39
CA TYR A 328 7.41 19.28 4.44
C TYR A 328 6.93 20.05 3.19
N ARG A 329 5.76 20.70 3.25
CA ARG A 329 5.30 21.58 2.17
C ARG A 329 6.24 22.79 2.03
N LEU A 330 6.42 23.22 0.79
CA LEU A 330 7.29 24.35 0.49
C LEU A 330 6.71 25.68 0.96
N LEU A 331 7.56 26.57 1.46
CA LEU A 331 7.26 27.98 1.69
C LEU A 331 7.78 28.84 0.54
N PRO A 332 7.26 30.07 0.35
CA PRO A 332 7.81 31.02 -0.62
C PRO A 332 9.32 31.21 -0.46
N ALA A 333 10.01 31.38 -1.58
CA ALA A 333 11.47 31.47 -1.69
C ALA A 333 12.24 30.18 -1.32
N SER A 334 11.58 29.02 -1.27
CA SER A 334 12.27 27.72 -1.25
C SER A 334 13.16 27.57 -2.49
N ALA A 335 14.37 27.06 -2.30
CA ALA A 335 15.28 26.75 -3.40
C ALA A 335 14.78 25.59 -4.30
N ALA A 336 13.71 24.90 -3.94
CA ALA A 336 13.11 23.83 -4.73
C ALA A 336 12.08 24.31 -5.77
N ILE A 337 11.66 25.57 -5.66
CA ILE A 337 10.60 26.14 -6.51
C ILE A 337 11.12 26.35 -7.95
N ASP A 338 10.36 25.89 -8.94
CA ASP A 338 10.62 26.04 -10.38
C ASP A 338 12.00 25.47 -10.84
N GLN A 339 12.58 24.52 -10.08
CA GLN A 339 13.91 23.95 -10.38
C GLN A 339 13.86 22.58 -11.05
N GLY A 340 12.69 21.99 -11.19
CA GLY A 340 12.54 20.68 -11.82
C GLY A 340 12.44 20.77 -13.35
N MET A 341 12.57 19.61 -13.97
CA MET A 341 12.34 19.41 -15.39
C MET A 341 11.12 18.53 -15.63
N ASP A 342 10.57 18.53 -16.85
CA ASP A 342 9.58 17.52 -17.23
C ASP A 342 10.23 16.12 -17.18
N PRO A 343 9.78 15.21 -16.33
CA PRO A 343 10.39 13.89 -16.22
C PRO A 343 10.05 12.95 -17.39
N GLY A 344 9.10 13.31 -18.25
CA GLY A 344 8.73 12.54 -19.44
C GLY A 344 8.02 11.21 -19.13
N LEU A 345 8.41 10.18 -19.85
CA LEU A 345 7.83 8.84 -19.79
C LEU A 345 8.89 7.81 -19.37
N ALA A 346 8.46 6.78 -18.67
CA ALA A 346 9.23 5.56 -18.45
C ALA A 346 9.39 4.76 -19.76
N ALA A 347 10.25 3.76 -19.75
CA ALA A 347 10.53 2.93 -20.94
C ALA A 347 9.29 2.22 -21.49
N ASN A 348 8.32 1.86 -20.63
CA ASN A 348 7.05 1.25 -21.02
C ASN A 348 5.95 2.28 -21.36
N GLY A 349 6.26 3.58 -21.41
CA GLY A 349 5.31 4.66 -21.69
C GLY A 349 4.53 5.17 -20.48
N PHE A 350 4.79 4.68 -19.26
CA PHE A 350 4.16 5.20 -18.06
C PHE A 350 4.58 6.66 -17.79
N LYS A 351 3.61 7.53 -17.47
CA LYS A 351 3.86 8.96 -17.21
C LYS A 351 4.58 9.16 -15.89
N LEU A 352 5.75 9.77 -15.91
CA LEU A 352 6.56 10.03 -14.72
C LEU A 352 6.22 11.33 -14.01
N ARG A 353 5.52 12.27 -14.68
CA ARG A 353 5.13 13.55 -14.07
C ARG A 353 4.05 13.31 -13.01
N PRO A 354 4.25 13.76 -11.75
CA PRO A 354 3.22 13.65 -10.71
C PRO A 354 2.00 14.51 -11.05
N GLU A 355 0.82 13.90 -10.99
CA GLU A 355 -0.47 14.58 -11.22
C GLU A 355 -1.13 15.02 -9.92
N PHE A 356 -0.76 14.38 -8.79
CA PHE A 356 -1.26 14.67 -7.45
C PHE A 356 -0.10 14.94 -6.49
N GLN A 357 -0.43 15.41 -5.31
CA GLN A 357 0.46 15.50 -4.15
C GLN A 357 -0.30 15.00 -2.91
N TYR A 358 0.45 14.48 -1.96
CA TYR A 358 -0.12 13.93 -0.72
C TYR A 358 -0.77 15.03 0.13
N ARG A 359 -1.90 14.72 0.72
CA ARG A 359 -2.61 15.56 1.70
C ARG A 359 -2.79 14.81 3.01
N HIS A 360 -2.15 15.30 4.06
CA HIS A 360 -2.25 14.70 5.41
C HIS A 360 -3.64 14.93 6.05
N PRO A 361 -4.19 14.00 6.85
CA PRO A 361 -3.63 12.69 7.19
C PRO A 361 -3.83 11.64 6.09
N LEU A 362 -4.89 11.66 5.34
CA LEU A 362 -5.19 10.70 4.28
C LEU A 362 -5.75 11.42 3.06
N GLY A 363 -5.14 11.16 1.93
CA GLY A 363 -5.65 11.66 0.67
C GLY A 363 -4.60 12.21 -0.27
N GLY A 364 -5.08 12.63 -1.42
CA GLY A 364 -4.34 13.35 -2.43
C GLY A 364 -5.12 14.55 -2.93
N GLU A 365 -4.42 15.55 -3.37
CA GLU A 365 -4.98 16.71 -4.08
C GLU A 365 -4.28 16.88 -5.41
N VAL A 366 -4.95 17.47 -6.38
CA VAL A 366 -4.34 17.74 -7.69
C VAL A 366 -3.13 18.64 -7.49
N ARG A 367 -1.98 18.20 -8.00
CA ARG A 367 -0.75 18.99 -7.92
C ARG A 367 -0.91 20.26 -8.77
N PRO A 368 -0.71 21.45 -8.19
CA PRO A 368 -0.76 22.70 -8.95
C PRO A 368 0.22 22.69 -10.13
N ARG A 369 -0.08 23.45 -11.16
CA ARG A 369 0.80 23.62 -12.33
C ARG A 369 1.07 25.10 -12.53
N GLN A 370 2.13 25.60 -11.89
CA GLN A 370 2.52 27.00 -11.92
C GLN A 370 4.02 27.09 -12.20
N GLY A 371 4.39 27.54 -13.40
CA GLY A 371 5.79 27.62 -13.80
C GLY A 371 6.41 26.27 -14.19
N ALA A 372 7.72 26.13 -14.00
CA ALA A 372 8.38 24.84 -14.06
C ALA A 372 7.99 24.01 -12.83
N ILE A 373 8.11 22.69 -12.94
CA ILE A 373 7.74 21.82 -11.81
C ILE A 373 8.68 22.05 -10.61
N ASP A 374 8.13 22.11 -9.42
CA ASP A 374 8.94 22.20 -8.21
C ASP A 374 9.62 20.85 -7.93
N VAL A 375 10.83 20.90 -7.39
CA VAL A 375 11.57 19.69 -6.97
C VAL A 375 11.00 19.16 -5.65
N GLY A 376 10.82 17.83 -5.56
CA GLY A 376 10.22 17.19 -4.40
C GLY A 376 8.74 16.83 -4.56
N ALA A 377 8.14 16.37 -3.48
CA ALA A 377 6.78 15.82 -3.45
C ALA A 377 5.67 16.88 -3.59
N TYR A 378 5.98 18.13 -3.28
CA TYR A 378 5.01 19.22 -3.26
C TYR A 378 5.30 20.29 -4.27
N GLU A 379 4.24 20.89 -4.80
CA GLU A 379 4.24 22.16 -5.53
C GLU A 379 3.81 23.27 -4.57
N LEU A 380 4.44 24.45 -4.66
CA LEU A 380 4.02 25.60 -3.88
C LEU A 380 2.62 26.04 -4.33
N SER A 381 1.67 26.05 -3.40
CA SER A 381 0.31 26.51 -3.66
C SER A 381 0.21 28.04 -3.51
N GLY A 382 -0.43 28.72 -4.45
CA GLY A 382 -0.78 30.14 -4.32
C GLY A 382 0.35 31.13 -4.66
N LYS A 383 1.10 30.90 -5.75
CA LYS A 383 1.95 31.93 -6.37
C LYS A 383 1.13 33.06 -6.96
#